data_a04ff526b6f15accdf5fa5760b9881b3
#
_entry.id   a04ff526b6f15accdf5fa5760b9881b3
#
_cell.length_a   1.000
_cell.length_b   1.000
_cell.length_c   1.000
_cell.angle_alpha   90.00
_cell.angle_beta   90.00
_cell.angle_gamma   90.00
#
_symmetry.space_group_name_H-M   'P 1'
#
loop_
_entity.id
_entity.type
_entity.pdbx_description
1 polymer ?
#
loop_
_entity_poly.entity_id
_entity_poly.type
_entity_poly.pdbx_seq_one_letter_code
_entity_poly.pdbx_strand_id
1 'polypeptide(L)'
;MNHTVRIRVDFSAGGSIGPGKVALLEGIHRTGSLRQAAQELRMSYRRAWLLVDEINRSFLTPATTATVGGAGGGGAALTPFGEELIRRFRRLERAIQSLSREALAPITAQVRSAPPAKARSTSSAQRRRLSRTASSGRAD
;
A
#
# COMPACT_ATOMS: atom_id res chain seq x y z
N MET A 1 -11.80 14.36 16.23
CA MET A 1 -11.41 13.99 14.87
C MET A 1 -10.90 12.56 14.80
N ASN A 2 -11.29 11.86 13.77
CA ASN A 2 -10.83 10.49 13.54
C ASN A 2 -9.51 10.49 12.76
N HIS A 3 -8.66 9.57 13.10
CA HIS A 3 -7.47 9.26 12.33
C HIS A 3 -7.42 7.76 12.03
N THR A 4 -6.64 7.39 11.03
CA THR A 4 -6.45 6.00 10.66
C THR A 4 -4.98 5.64 10.76
N VAL A 5 -4.69 4.57 11.48
CA VAL A 5 -3.34 4.01 11.55
C VAL A 5 -3.16 3.00 10.42
N ARG A 6 -2.08 3.14 9.70
CA ARG A 6 -1.60 2.13 8.74
C ARG A 6 -0.30 1.58 9.26
N ILE A 7 -0.24 0.27 9.38
CA ILE A 7 0.94 -0.40 9.89
C ILE A 7 1.57 -1.28 8.80
N ARG A 8 2.86 -1.39 8.87
CA ARG A 8 3.63 -2.36 8.11
C ARG A 8 4.54 -3.10 9.09
N VAL A 9 4.58 -4.40 8.95
CA VAL A 9 5.48 -5.24 9.74
C VAL A 9 6.58 -5.76 8.83
N ASP A 10 7.81 -5.41 9.12
CA ASP A 10 8.98 -5.88 8.41
C ASP A 10 9.67 -6.96 9.25
N PHE A 11 9.96 -8.09 8.63
CA PHE A 11 10.61 -9.22 9.31
C PHE A 11 12.12 -9.15 9.13
N SER A 12 12.87 -9.49 10.16
CA SER A 12 14.33 -9.38 10.17
C SER A 12 15.01 -10.25 9.10
N ALA A 13 14.40 -11.37 8.73
CA ALA A 13 14.89 -12.24 7.67
C ALA A 13 14.53 -11.78 6.25
N GLY A 14 13.89 -10.63 6.14
CA GLY A 14 13.31 -10.12 4.89
C GLY A 14 11.84 -10.46 4.74
N GLY A 15 11.17 -9.72 3.90
CA GLY A 15 9.72 -9.80 3.74
C GLY A 15 8.96 -8.86 4.67
N SER A 16 7.73 -8.58 4.31
CA SER A 16 6.88 -7.68 5.06
C SER A 16 5.41 -8.04 4.87
N ILE A 17 4.58 -7.61 5.80
CA ILE A 17 3.13 -7.67 5.68
C ILE A 17 2.53 -6.30 6.02
N GLY A 18 1.54 -5.90 5.25
CA GLY A 18 0.86 -4.62 5.41
C GLY A 18 -0.56 -4.68 4.86
N PRO A 19 -1.30 -3.57 4.92
CA PRO A 19 -2.72 -3.56 4.54
C PRO A 19 -2.94 -3.92 3.06
N GLY A 20 -2.04 -3.55 2.16
CA GLY A 20 -2.16 -3.87 0.74
C GLY A 20 -2.07 -5.36 0.45
N LYS A 21 -1.08 -6.04 1.03
CA LYS A 21 -0.93 -7.50 0.89
C LYS A 21 -2.09 -8.25 1.53
N VAL A 22 -2.54 -7.81 2.70
CA VAL A 22 -3.68 -8.43 3.39
C VAL A 22 -4.98 -8.21 2.60
N ALA A 23 -5.20 -7.03 2.05
CA ALA A 23 -6.36 -6.76 1.19
C ALA A 23 -6.36 -7.65 -0.06
N LEU A 24 -5.19 -7.94 -0.62
CA LEU A 24 -5.07 -8.86 -1.75
C LEU A 24 -5.44 -10.29 -1.35
N LEU A 25 -4.98 -10.78 -0.21
CA LEU A 25 -5.36 -12.07 0.31
C LEU A 25 -6.88 -12.15 0.57
N GLU A 26 -7.46 -11.13 1.15
CA GLU A 26 -8.91 -11.04 1.36
C GLU A 26 -9.68 -11.07 0.04
N GLY A 27 -9.19 -10.38 -0.98
CA GLY A 27 -9.75 -10.41 -2.32
C GLY A 27 -9.71 -11.79 -2.96
N ILE A 28 -8.61 -12.52 -2.80
CA ILE A 28 -8.49 -13.91 -3.26
C ILE A 28 -9.46 -14.83 -2.52
N HIS A 29 -9.59 -14.64 -1.22
CA HIS A 29 -10.54 -15.41 -0.42
C HIS A 29 -11.99 -15.23 -0.87
N ARG A 30 -12.37 -14.00 -1.15
CA ARG A 30 -13.73 -13.65 -1.57
C ARG A 30 -14.04 -14.07 -3.01
N THR A 31 -13.10 -13.90 -3.92
CA THR A 31 -13.34 -14.10 -5.37
C THR A 31 -12.87 -15.45 -5.89
N GLY A 32 -11.95 -16.10 -5.21
CA GLY A 32 -11.29 -17.32 -5.70
C GLY A 32 -10.37 -17.09 -6.90
N SER A 33 -10.00 -15.82 -7.18
CA SER A 33 -9.24 -15.44 -8.37
C SER A 33 -8.28 -14.30 -8.07
N LEU A 34 -6.99 -14.52 -8.34
CA LEU A 34 -5.99 -13.45 -8.24
C LEU A 34 -6.28 -12.30 -9.21
N ARG A 35 -6.75 -12.62 -10.41
CA ARG A 35 -7.09 -11.60 -11.41
C ARG A 35 -8.23 -10.69 -10.95
N GLN A 36 -9.29 -11.28 -10.42
CA GLN A 36 -10.41 -10.50 -9.90
C GLN A 36 -10.02 -9.69 -8.66
N ALA A 37 -9.26 -10.27 -7.75
CA ALA A 37 -8.74 -9.56 -6.59
C ALA A 37 -7.88 -8.35 -7.00
N ALA A 38 -7.02 -8.52 -8.00
CA ALA A 38 -6.21 -7.42 -8.54
C ALA A 38 -7.08 -6.31 -9.13
N GLN A 39 -8.12 -6.67 -9.90
CA GLN A 39 -9.05 -5.70 -10.49
C GLN A 39 -9.76 -4.88 -9.42
N GLU A 40 -10.26 -5.51 -8.37
CA GLU A 40 -10.92 -4.82 -7.26
C GLU A 40 -10.00 -3.82 -6.57
N LEU A 41 -8.72 -4.15 -6.45
CA LEU A 41 -7.71 -3.30 -5.82
C LEU A 41 -7.05 -2.33 -6.80
N ARG A 42 -7.50 -2.30 -8.05
CA ARG A 42 -6.97 -1.42 -9.10
C ARG A 42 -5.47 -1.57 -9.32
N MET A 43 -4.98 -2.79 -9.25
CA MET A 43 -3.60 -3.11 -9.56
C MET A 43 -3.51 -4.04 -10.76
N SER A 44 -2.36 -4.03 -11.44
CA SER A 44 -2.11 -4.96 -12.53
C SER A 44 -2.02 -6.40 -12.01
N TYR A 45 -2.37 -7.36 -12.87
CA TYR A 45 -2.22 -8.78 -12.55
C TYR A 45 -0.77 -9.13 -12.19
N ARG A 46 0.20 -8.58 -12.94
CA ARG A 46 1.63 -8.79 -12.66
C ARG A 46 2.01 -8.32 -11.27
N ARG A 47 1.56 -7.13 -10.86
CA ARG A 47 1.83 -6.62 -9.50
C ARG A 47 1.22 -7.52 -8.44
N ALA A 48 -0.02 -7.92 -8.61
CA ALA A 48 -0.70 -8.82 -7.71
C ALA A 48 0.03 -10.16 -7.58
N TRP A 49 0.47 -10.71 -8.69
CA TRP A 49 1.25 -11.94 -8.72
C TRP A 49 2.56 -11.81 -7.94
N LEU A 50 3.31 -10.71 -8.15
CA LEU A 50 4.55 -10.43 -7.42
C LEU A 50 4.31 -10.31 -5.92
N LEU A 51 3.23 -9.63 -5.51
CA LEU A 51 2.90 -9.47 -4.09
C LEU A 51 2.56 -10.82 -3.43
N VAL A 52 1.79 -11.66 -4.10
CA VAL A 52 1.49 -13.01 -3.61
C VAL A 52 2.74 -13.88 -3.52
N ASP A 53 3.61 -13.79 -4.52
CA ASP A 53 4.90 -14.50 -4.51
C ASP A 53 5.78 -14.06 -3.34
N GLU A 54 5.85 -12.76 -3.07
CA GLU A 54 6.56 -12.24 -1.89
C GLU A 54 5.98 -12.76 -0.58
N ILE A 55 4.65 -12.78 -0.44
CA ILE A 55 4.00 -13.31 0.76
C ILE A 55 4.39 -14.79 0.94
N ASN A 56 4.24 -15.58 -0.10
CA ASN A 56 4.51 -17.03 -0.03
C ASN A 56 5.98 -17.34 0.26
N ARG A 57 6.90 -16.50 -0.15
CA ARG A 57 8.34 -16.64 0.17
C ARG A 57 8.72 -16.13 1.55
N SER A 58 7.90 -15.28 2.14
CA SER A 58 8.22 -14.68 3.45
C SER A 58 7.98 -15.62 4.62
N PHE A 59 7.25 -16.70 4.42
CA PHE A 59 6.84 -17.63 5.47
C PHE A 59 7.18 -19.07 5.10
N LEU A 60 7.30 -19.93 6.10
CA LEU A 60 7.54 -21.37 5.89
C LEU A 60 6.39 -22.07 5.19
N THR A 61 5.17 -21.60 5.45
CA THR A 61 3.96 -22.13 4.82
C THR A 61 3.41 -21.09 3.85
N PRO A 62 3.06 -21.47 2.62
CA PRO A 62 2.44 -20.54 1.69
C PRO A 62 1.07 -20.07 2.18
N ALA A 63 0.74 -18.83 1.93
CA ALA A 63 -0.57 -18.25 2.27
C ALA A 63 -1.64 -18.56 1.23
N THR A 64 -1.23 -18.88 0.00
CA THR A 64 -2.14 -19.18 -1.10
C THR A 64 -1.72 -20.43 -1.83
N THR A 65 -2.70 -21.06 -2.48
CA THR A 65 -2.48 -22.21 -3.36
C THR A 65 -3.26 -22.01 -4.65
N ALA A 66 -2.74 -22.53 -5.75
CA ALA A 66 -3.45 -22.56 -7.02
C ALA A 66 -4.59 -23.58 -6.97
N THR A 67 -5.74 -23.23 -7.56
CA THR A 67 -6.86 -24.14 -7.74
C THR A 67 -7.02 -24.46 -9.22
N VAL A 68 -7.44 -25.71 -9.50
CA VAL A 68 -7.68 -26.17 -10.87
C VAL A 68 -9.17 -26.10 -11.17
N GLY A 69 -9.54 -25.55 -12.31
CA GLY A 69 -10.89 -25.60 -12.83
C GLY A 69 -11.74 -24.38 -12.46
N GLY A 70 -12.35 -23.83 -13.45
CA GLY A 70 -13.24 -22.68 -13.46
C GLY A 70 -13.26 -22.08 -14.85
N ALA A 71 -14.35 -21.43 -15.23
CA ALA A 71 -14.44 -20.71 -16.49
C ALA A 71 -13.37 -19.63 -16.55
N GLY A 72 -12.31 -19.84 -17.33
CA GLY A 72 -11.22 -18.88 -17.51
C GLY A 72 -9.85 -19.34 -17.05
N GLY A 73 -9.66 -20.61 -16.65
CA GLY A 73 -8.38 -21.21 -16.32
C GLY A 73 -7.79 -20.70 -14.99
N GLY A 74 -7.49 -21.57 -14.09
CA GLY A 74 -6.74 -21.35 -12.86
C GLY A 74 -7.36 -20.36 -11.87
N GLY A 75 -7.69 -20.82 -10.69
CA GLY A 75 -8.07 -20.02 -9.55
C GLY A 75 -6.97 -19.96 -8.49
N ALA A 76 -7.25 -19.27 -7.42
CA ALA A 76 -6.43 -19.19 -6.23
C ALA A 76 -7.29 -19.30 -4.99
N ALA A 77 -6.77 -19.95 -3.97
CA ALA A 77 -7.42 -20.08 -2.67
C ALA A 77 -6.42 -19.78 -1.55
N LEU A 78 -6.92 -19.38 -0.40
CA LEU A 78 -6.10 -19.24 0.78
C LEU A 78 -5.83 -20.63 1.38
N THR A 79 -4.64 -20.80 1.93
CA THR A 79 -4.36 -21.88 2.85
C THR A 79 -4.91 -21.54 4.24
N PRO A 80 -5.03 -22.51 5.17
CA PRO A 80 -5.35 -22.19 6.56
C PRO A 80 -4.40 -21.16 7.18
N PHE A 81 -3.14 -21.18 6.80
CA PHE A 81 -2.16 -20.17 7.22
C PHE A 81 -2.51 -18.80 6.65
N GLY A 82 -2.90 -18.69 5.39
CA GLY A 82 -3.32 -17.43 4.79
C GLY A 82 -4.52 -16.81 5.49
N GLU A 83 -5.50 -17.63 5.87
CA GLU A 83 -6.65 -17.16 6.66
C GLU A 83 -6.22 -16.67 8.06
N GLU A 84 -5.33 -17.40 8.71
CA GLU A 84 -4.78 -17.01 10.01
C GLU A 84 -4.00 -15.69 9.91
N LEU A 85 -3.19 -15.53 8.88
CA LEU A 85 -2.42 -14.30 8.63
C LEU A 85 -3.33 -13.07 8.54
N ILE A 86 -4.43 -13.18 7.80
CA ILE A 86 -5.44 -12.12 7.71
C ILE A 86 -6.02 -11.79 9.09
N ARG A 87 -6.48 -12.81 9.82
CA ARG A 87 -7.11 -12.61 11.13
C ARG A 87 -6.17 -11.90 12.10
N ARG A 88 -4.92 -12.36 12.18
CA ARG A 88 -3.93 -11.80 13.10
C ARG A 88 -3.54 -10.38 12.72
N PHE A 89 -3.33 -10.11 11.45
CA PHE A 89 -2.99 -8.77 10.98
C PHE A 89 -4.14 -7.78 11.23
N ARG A 90 -5.37 -8.15 10.88
CA ARG A 90 -6.54 -7.27 11.11
C ARG A 90 -6.81 -7.03 12.59
N ARG A 91 -6.59 -8.03 13.43
CA ARG A 91 -6.66 -7.88 14.88
C ARG A 91 -5.60 -6.91 15.40
N LEU A 92 -4.37 -7.02 14.91
CA LEU A 92 -3.28 -6.11 15.28
C LEU A 92 -3.61 -4.67 14.87
N GLU A 93 -4.12 -4.46 13.66
CA GLU A 93 -4.53 -3.13 13.21
C GLU A 93 -5.59 -2.52 14.15
N ARG A 94 -6.60 -3.28 14.50
CA ARG A 94 -7.65 -2.80 15.41
C ARG A 94 -7.09 -2.44 16.80
N ALA A 95 -6.21 -3.26 17.33
CA ALA A 95 -5.58 -3.00 18.62
C ALA A 95 -4.74 -1.72 18.60
N ILE A 96 -3.92 -1.54 17.57
CA ILE A 96 -3.09 -0.34 17.41
C ILE A 96 -3.97 0.88 17.14
N GLN A 97 -5.01 0.77 16.33
CA GLN A 97 -5.95 1.86 16.08
C GLN A 97 -6.61 2.34 17.38
N SER A 98 -7.04 1.41 18.23
CA SER A 98 -7.62 1.74 19.54
C SER A 98 -6.61 2.43 20.45
N LEU A 99 -5.41 1.86 20.56
CA LEU A 99 -4.33 2.43 21.37
C LEU A 99 -3.92 3.83 20.88
N SER A 100 -3.88 4.02 19.58
CA SER A 100 -3.50 5.30 18.98
C SER A 100 -4.53 6.41 19.25
N ARG A 101 -5.80 6.08 19.33
CA ARG A 101 -6.86 7.06 19.68
C ARG A 101 -6.63 7.65 21.06
N GLU A 102 -6.31 6.81 22.02
CA GLU A 102 -6.00 7.24 23.38
C GLU A 102 -4.71 8.06 23.43
N ALA A 103 -3.63 7.51 22.86
CA ALA A 103 -2.32 8.14 22.89
C ALA A 103 -2.27 9.48 22.16
N LEU A 104 -3.00 9.63 21.07
CA LEU A 104 -2.95 10.81 20.20
C LEU A 104 -4.14 11.77 20.42
N ALA A 105 -5.03 11.51 21.37
CA ALA A 105 -6.20 12.36 21.61
C ALA A 105 -5.86 13.85 21.74
N PRO A 106 -4.84 14.27 22.50
CA PRO A 106 -4.47 15.69 22.61
C PRO A 106 -3.95 16.28 21.29
N ILE A 107 -3.33 15.47 20.46
CA ILE A 107 -2.75 15.91 19.18
C ILE A 107 -3.83 15.99 18.11
N THR A 108 -4.72 14.99 18.06
CA THR A 108 -5.79 14.95 17.05
C THR A 108 -6.77 16.12 17.20
N ALA A 109 -6.95 16.63 18.41
CA ALA A 109 -7.74 17.83 18.66
C ALA A 109 -7.16 19.09 17.97
N GLN A 110 -5.89 19.09 17.65
CA GLN A 110 -5.22 20.20 16.99
C GLN A 110 -5.08 20.03 15.48
N VAL A 111 -5.55 18.93 14.91
CA VAL A 111 -5.50 18.68 13.46
C VAL A 111 -6.42 19.67 12.75
N ARG A 112 -5.90 20.32 11.73
CA ARG A 112 -6.68 21.27 10.90
C ARG A 112 -7.74 20.52 10.09
N SER A 113 -8.87 21.19 9.88
CA SER A 113 -9.99 20.64 9.10
C SER A 113 -9.63 20.42 7.62
N ALA A 114 -8.69 21.20 7.10
CA ALA A 114 -8.18 21.03 5.74
C ALA A 114 -6.65 21.10 5.77
N PRO A 115 -5.97 20.24 5.02
CA PRO A 115 -4.51 20.32 4.92
C PRO A 115 -4.09 21.64 4.31
N PRO A 116 -2.93 22.21 4.72
CA PRO A 116 -2.40 23.40 4.09
C PRO A 116 -2.16 23.11 2.60
N ALA A 117 -2.52 24.09 1.75
CA ALA A 117 -2.23 23.99 0.33
C ALA A 117 -0.72 23.74 0.16
N LYS A 118 -0.36 22.75 -0.67
CA LYS A 118 1.05 22.54 -1.00
C LYS A 118 1.61 23.85 -1.55
N ALA A 119 2.64 24.37 -0.91
CA ALA A 119 3.37 25.51 -1.45
C ALA A 119 3.82 25.12 -2.86
N ARG A 120 3.32 25.82 -3.87
CA ARG A 120 3.83 25.68 -5.24
C ARG A 120 5.29 26.06 -5.16
N SER A 121 6.19 25.13 -5.48
CA SER A 121 7.60 25.44 -5.59
C SER A 121 7.77 26.46 -6.71
N THR A 122 8.05 27.70 -6.36
CA THR A 122 8.33 28.79 -7.29
C THR A 122 9.72 28.65 -7.94
N SER A 123 10.20 27.43 -8.13
CA SER A 123 11.54 27.16 -8.66
C SER A 123 11.66 27.23 -10.18
N SER A 124 10.57 27.41 -10.94
CA SER A 124 10.68 27.44 -12.40
C SER A 124 10.69 28.85 -13.02
N ALA A 125 10.32 29.86 -12.26
CA ALA A 125 10.30 31.25 -12.78
C ALA A 125 11.65 31.95 -12.66
N GLN A 126 12.51 31.54 -11.76
CA GLN A 126 13.79 32.21 -11.51
C GLN A 126 14.90 31.76 -12.48
N ARG A 127 14.78 30.58 -13.08
CA ARG A 127 15.77 30.12 -14.07
C ARG A 127 15.62 30.74 -15.46
N ARG A 128 14.44 31.32 -15.76
CA ARG A 128 14.22 32.00 -17.07
C ARG A 128 14.67 33.46 -17.13
N ARG A 129 14.95 34.09 -15.98
CA ARG A 129 15.42 35.47 -15.95
C ARG A 129 16.93 35.63 -16.10
N LEU A 130 17.70 34.59 -15.78
CA LEU A 130 19.17 34.65 -15.85
C LEU A 130 19.75 34.29 -17.22
N SER A 131 18.94 33.77 -18.15
CA SER A 131 19.40 33.46 -19.52
C SER A 131 19.13 34.58 -20.55
N ARG A 132 18.47 35.68 -20.16
CA ARG A 132 18.16 36.79 -21.06
C ARG A 132 19.12 37.99 -20.99
N THR A 133 20.05 37.98 -20.04
CA THR A 133 21.01 39.10 -19.87
C THR A 133 22.41 38.80 -20.40
N ALA A 134 22.63 37.62 -21.01
CA ALA A 134 23.93 37.24 -21.54
C ALA A 134 24.06 37.31 -23.05
N SER A 135 23.12 37.98 -23.76
CA SER A 135 23.17 38.09 -25.24
C SER A 135 22.95 39.51 -25.75
N SER A 136 23.63 40.50 -25.15
CA SER A 136 23.78 41.78 -25.80
C SER A 136 25.10 42.42 -25.35
N GLY A 137 26.14 42.17 -26.07
CA GLY A 137 27.44 42.74 -25.82
C GLY A 137 28.52 42.14 -26.68
N ARG A 138 28.42 42.33 -28.01
CA ARG A 138 29.59 42.42 -28.89
C ARG A 138 29.14 42.93 -30.24
N ALA A 139 29.30 44.22 -30.43
CA ALA A 139 29.52 44.85 -31.71
C ALA A 139 30.53 45.97 -31.46
N ASP A 140 31.62 45.88 -32.18
CA ASP A 140 32.74 46.72 -32.57
C ASP A 140 34.07 46.20 -32.12
#